data_1124a38b19c1121c55c3e6a79da462d7
#
_entry.id   1124a38b19c1121c55c3e6a79da462d7
#
_cell.length_a   1.000
_cell.length_b   1.000
_cell.length_c   1.000
_cell.angle_alpha   90.00
_cell.angle_beta   90.00
_cell.angle_gamma   90.00
#
_symmetry.space_group_name_H-M   'P 1'
#
loop_
_entity.id
_entity.type
_entity.pdbx_description
1 polymer ?
#
loop_
_entity_poly.entity_id
_entity_poly.type
_entity_poly.pdbx_seq_one_letter_code
_entity_poly.pdbx_strand_id
1 'polypeptide(L)'
;MNKNLRLIINNPYSKIEQKQFFEKKELKIILDLYAKMVSEGSWKDYGLSISSKQVSFMVFKNAAENAIYKICKNFKPSNKNLKYLITDTNGKILKNSFELRLLLKNTNWKKL
;
A
#
# COMPACT_ATOMS: atom_id res chain seq x y z
N MET A 1 18.79 6.70 -4.75
CA MET A 1 18.48 6.17 -3.42
C MET A 1 17.22 6.82 -2.88
N ASN A 2 16.35 6.03 -2.32
CA ASN A 2 15.12 6.54 -1.77
C ASN A 2 15.31 6.92 -0.30
N LYS A 3 15.41 8.21 -0.02
CA LYS A 3 15.58 8.72 1.34
C LYS A 3 14.28 8.75 2.13
N ASN A 4 13.16 8.60 1.44
CA ASN A 4 11.84 8.75 2.05
C ASN A 4 11.17 7.42 2.35
N LEU A 5 11.87 6.31 2.12
CA LEU A 5 11.34 4.99 2.44
C LEU A 5 11.21 4.83 3.96
N ARG A 6 10.01 4.50 4.38
CA ARG A 6 9.71 4.18 5.78
C ARG A 6 9.33 2.71 5.87
N LEU A 7 10.08 1.95 6.65
CA LEU A 7 9.80 0.53 6.86
C LEU A 7 9.43 0.31 8.31
N ILE A 8 8.22 -0.18 8.55
CA ILE A 8 7.73 -0.49 9.88
C ILE A 8 7.54 -2.00 9.97
N ILE A 9 8.33 -2.65 10.82
CA ILE A 9 8.25 -4.09 11.04
C ILE A 9 7.76 -4.30 12.46
N ASN A 10 6.57 -4.89 12.60
CA ASN A 10 5.92 -5.07 13.90
C ASN A 10 6.58 -6.17 14.75
N ASN A 11 7.29 -7.08 14.13
CA ASN A 11 8.05 -8.11 14.83
C ASN A 11 9.45 -8.21 14.23
N PRO A 12 10.45 -7.51 14.82
CA PRO A 12 11.79 -7.48 14.25
C PRO A 12 12.52 -8.82 14.28
N TYR A 13 12.04 -9.78 15.04
CA TYR A 13 12.65 -11.10 15.12
C TYR A 13 12.05 -12.12 14.19
N SER A 14 10.95 -11.77 13.51
CA SER A 14 10.33 -12.66 12.53
C SER A 14 11.07 -12.59 11.21
N LYS A 15 11.25 -13.74 10.57
CA LYS A 15 11.70 -13.74 9.19
C LYS A 15 10.53 -13.28 8.33
N ILE A 16 10.80 -12.32 7.44
CA ILE A 16 9.81 -11.88 6.47
C ILE A 16 9.81 -12.89 5.33
N GLU A 17 8.77 -13.70 5.25
CA GLU A 17 8.59 -14.62 4.14
C GLU A 17 7.97 -13.87 2.96
N GLN A 18 8.25 -14.33 1.73
CA GLN A 18 7.70 -13.69 0.54
C GLN A 18 6.17 -13.64 0.55
N LYS A 19 5.54 -14.68 1.11
CA LYS A 19 4.07 -14.71 1.22
C LYS A 19 3.51 -13.76 2.26
N GLN A 20 4.38 -13.13 3.07
CA GLN A 20 4.00 -12.14 4.08
C GLN A 20 4.43 -10.74 3.67
N PHE A 21 4.60 -10.53 2.39
CA PHE A 21 4.97 -9.25 1.82
C PHE A 21 4.31 -9.14 0.44
N PHE A 22 4.49 -8.00 -0.20
CA PHE A 22 4.11 -7.90 -1.60
C PHE A 22 5.01 -8.80 -2.44
N GLU A 23 4.43 -9.46 -3.42
CA GLU A 23 5.25 -10.13 -4.42
C GLU A 23 5.98 -9.08 -5.25
N LYS A 24 7.08 -9.48 -5.87
CA LYS A 24 7.91 -8.57 -6.68
C LYS A 24 7.08 -7.86 -7.75
N LYS A 25 6.21 -8.60 -8.44
CA LYS A 25 5.35 -8.03 -9.48
C LYS A 25 4.31 -7.07 -8.90
N GLU A 26 3.81 -7.35 -7.69
CA GLU A 26 2.86 -6.48 -7.01
C GLU A 26 3.51 -5.15 -6.63
N LEU A 27 4.69 -5.23 -6.05
CA LEU A 27 5.42 -4.03 -5.65
C LEU A 27 5.76 -3.16 -6.86
N LYS A 28 6.13 -3.81 -7.99
CA LYS A 28 6.39 -3.07 -9.22
C LYS A 28 5.18 -2.28 -9.69
N ILE A 29 4.01 -2.89 -9.67
CA ILE A 29 2.76 -2.23 -10.07
C ILE A 29 2.50 -1.02 -9.16
N ILE A 30 2.68 -1.19 -7.86
CA ILE A 30 2.46 -0.11 -6.89
C ILE A 30 3.47 1.01 -7.10
N LEU A 31 4.75 0.68 -7.30
CA LEU A 31 5.80 1.68 -7.49
C LEU A 31 5.64 2.42 -8.82
N ASP A 32 5.16 1.76 -9.87
CA ASP A 32 4.85 2.44 -11.13
C ASP A 32 3.74 3.48 -10.92
N LEU A 33 2.71 3.14 -10.18
CA LEU A 33 1.66 4.09 -9.82
C LEU A 33 2.21 5.23 -8.96
N TYR A 34 3.03 4.90 -7.97
CA TYR A 34 3.65 5.90 -7.10
C TYR A 34 4.46 6.93 -7.91
N ALA A 35 5.28 6.44 -8.83
CA ALA A 35 6.10 7.32 -9.67
C ALA A 35 5.22 8.27 -10.50
N LYS A 36 4.13 7.76 -11.05
CA LYS A 36 3.18 8.58 -11.80
C LYS A 36 2.57 9.66 -10.92
N MET A 37 2.11 9.29 -9.73
CA MET A 37 1.44 10.23 -8.83
C MET A 37 2.42 11.28 -8.27
N VAL A 38 3.66 10.91 -8.07
CA VAL A 38 4.70 11.85 -7.67
C VAL A 38 4.98 12.85 -8.80
N SER A 39 5.07 12.37 -10.04
CA SER A 39 5.32 13.24 -11.20
C SER A 39 4.17 14.23 -11.41
N GLU A 40 2.96 13.88 -11.00
CA GLU A 40 1.80 14.77 -11.08
C GLU A 40 1.67 15.69 -9.84
N GLY A 41 2.57 15.55 -8.87
CA GLY A 41 2.55 16.37 -7.67
C GLY A 41 1.53 15.93 -6.61
N SER A 42 0.87 14.80 -6.81
CA SER A 42 -0.19 14.34 -5.91
C SER A 42 0.35 13.65 -4.66
N TRP A 43 1.44 12.92 -4.79
CA TRP A 43 2.09 12.19 -3.69
C TRP A 43 3.53 12.63 -3.57
N LYS A 44 4.08 12.60 -2.34
CA LYS A 44 5.46 13.02 -2.09
C LYS A 44 6.32 11.98 -1.43
N ASP A 45 5.71 11.07 -0.66
CA ASP A 45 6.47 10.13 0.14
C ASP A 45 5.68 8.84 0.29
N TYR A 46 6.37 7.75 0.59
CA TYR A 46 5.73 6.49 0.90
C TYR A 46 6.44 5.77 2.03
N GLY A 47 5.77 4.81 2.60
CA GLY A 47 6.35 3.92 3.60
C GLY A 47 5.73 2.54 3.49
N LEU A 48 6.28 1.61 4.23
CA LEU A 48 5.78 0.24 4.29
C LEU A 48 5.48 -0.12 5.73
N SER A 49 4.35 -0.78 5.94
CA SER A 49 3.97 -1.30 7.24
C SER A 49 3.67 -2.78 7.09
N ILE A 50 4.32 -3.61 7.90
CA ILE A 50 4.20 -5.06 7.81
C ILE A 50 3.73 -5.59 9.16
N SER A 51 2.70 -6.43 9.12
CA SER A 51 2.22 -7.15 10.31
C SER A 51 2.03 -8.62 9.96
N SER A 52 1.62 -9.42 10.94
CA SER A 52 1.33 -10.84 10.69
C SER A 52 0.12 -11.03 9.78
N LYS A 53 -0.74 -10.02 9.64
CA LYS A 53 -1.99 -10.11 8.90
C LYS A 53 -1.94 -9.46 7.53
N GLN A 54 -1.15 -8.39 7.38
CA GLN A 54 -1.13 -7.66 6.14
C GLN A 54 0.16 -6.85 5.96
N VAL A 55 0.41 -6.47 4.72
CA VAL A 55 1.41 -5.49 4.37
C VAL A 55 0.69 -4.31 3.73
N SER A 56 1.17 -3.10 4.00
CA SER A 56 0.57 -1.87 3.48
C SER A 56 1.63 -0.97 2.87
N PHE A 57 1.30 -0.42 1.71
CA PHE A 57 2.08 0.65 1.09
C PHE A 57 1.37 1.95 1.44
N MET A 58 1.99 2.74 2.32
CA MET A 58 1.42 3.99 2.81
C MET A 58 1.86 5.15 1.92
N VAL A 59 0.94 6.04 1.61
CA VAL A 59 1.22 7.18 0.74
C VAL A 59 1.03 8.47 1.54
N PHE A 60 1.97 9.39 1.40
CA PHE A 60 1.97 10.66 2.10
C PHE A 60 1.97 11.82 1.11
N LYS A 61 1.19 12.83 1.41
CA LYS A 61 1.22 14.08 0.67
C LYS A 61 2.33 14.99 1.19
N ASN A 62 2.57 14.95 2.50
CA ASN A 62 3.65 15.67 3.16
C ASN A 62 4.33 14.74 4.16
N ALA A 63 5.64 14.89 4.33
CA ALA A 63 6.41 13.99 5.18
C ALA A 63 6.00 14.08 6.68
N ALA A 64 5.44 15.19 7.11
CA ALA A 64 5.04 15.40 8.50
C ALA A 64 3.61 14.97 8.80
N GLU A 65 2.85 14.57 7.81
CA GLU A 65 1.43 14.21 7.98
C GLU A 65 1.25 12.70 8.08
N ASN A 66 0.04 12.31 8.47
CA ASN A 66 -0.37 10.90 8.42
C ASN A 66 -0.54 10.48 6.96
N ALA A 67 -0.44 9.16 6.73
CA ALA A 67 -0.68 8.62 5.42
C ALA A 67 -2.08 8.98 4.93
N ILE A 68 -2.19 9.46 3.69
CA ILE A 68 -3.49 9.80 3.10
C ILE A 68 -4.22 8.56 2.60
N TYR A 69 -3.46 7.61 2.05
CA TYR A 69 -3.99 6.33 1.60
C TYR A 69 -3.05 5.21 1.96
N LYS A 70 -3.61 4.00 2.05
CA LYS A 70 -2.84 2.77 2.22
C LYS A 70 -3.32 1.76 1.19
N ILE A 71 -2.38 1.18 0.45
CA ILE A 71 -2.66 0.05 -0.44
C ILE A 71 -2.25 -1.19 0.33
N CYS A 72 -3.22 -2.03 0.70
CA CYS A 72 -3.02 -3.13 1.62
C CYS A 72 -3.18 -4.47 0.92
N LYS A 73 -2.37 -5.44 1.33
CA LYS A 73 -2.53 -6.83 0.95
C LYS A 73 -2.76 -7.66 2.20
N ASN A 74 -3.91 -8.29 2.28
CA ASN A 74 -4.24 -9.21 3.38
C ASN A 74 -3.72 -10.60 3.04
N PHE A 75 -2.99 -11.22 3.98
CA PHE A 75 -2.40 -12.53 3.74
C PHE A 75 -3.41 -13.67 3.85
N LYS A 76 -4.41 -13.51 4.73
CA LYS A 76 -5.47 -14.48 4.93
C LYS A 76 -6.82 -13.77 4.95
N PRO A 77 -7.29 -13.29 3.79
CA PRO A 77 -8.56 -12.57 3.76
C PRO A 77 -9.73 -13.49 4.07
N SER A 78 -10.71 -12.98 4.81
CA SER A 78 -11.94 -13.72 5.12
C SER A 78 -12.79 -13.94 3.86
N ASN A 79 -12.61 -13.08 2.87
CA ASN A 79 -13.26 -13.16 1.57
C ASN A 79 -12.21 -12.79 0.52
N LYS A 80 -12.16 -13.52 -0.59
CA LYS A 80 -11.16 -13.26 -1.62
C LYS A 80 -11.17 -11.83 -2.16
N ASN A 81 -12.34 -11.18 -2.15
CA ASN A 81 -12.47 -9.80 -2.61
C ASN A 81 -11.84 -8.79 -1.63
N LEU A 82 -11.45 -9.24 -0.44
CA LEU A 82 -10.77 -8.42 0.54
C LEU A 82 -9.26 -8.67 0.55
N LYS A 83 -8.73 -9.34 -0.47
CA LYS A 83 -7.30 -9.61 -0.55
C LYS A 83 -6.51 -8.31 -0.68
N TYR A 84 -6.97 -7.40 -1.52
CA TYR A 84 -6.33 -6.09 -1.71
C TYR A 84 -7.31 -4.99 -1.38
N LEU A 85 -6.84 -4.01 -0.62
CA LEU A 85 -7.67 -2.90 -0.15
C LEU A 85 -6.97 -1.58 -0.40
N ILE A 86 -7.78 -0.53 -0.60
CA ILE A 86 -7.32 0.84 -0.46
C ILE A 86 -8.08 1.42 0.72
N THR A 87 -7.34 1.93 1.71
CA THR A 87 -7.94 2.53 2.90
C THR A 87 -7.55 3.99 3.02
N ASP A 88 -8.32 4.75 3.77
CA ASP A 88 -8.00 6.14 4.10
C ASP A 88 -7.14 6.21 5.36
N THR A 89 -6.88 7.42 5.84
CA THR A 89 -6.08 7.68 7.04
C THR A 89 -6.59 6.94 8.27
N ASN A 90 -7.90 6.76 8.37
CA ASN A 90 -8.53 6.15 9.53
C ASN A 90 -8.73 4.64 9.39
N GLY A 91 -8.25 4.06 8.31
CA GLY A 91 -8.41 2.63 8.06
C GLY A 91 -9.73 2.26 7.42
N LYS A 92 -10.55 3.23 7.02
CA LYS A 92 -11.79 2.95 6.32
C LYS A 92 -11.48 2.40 4.92
N ILE A 93 -12.13 1.30 4.56
CA ILE A 93 -11.95 0.70 3.25
C ILE A 93 -12.68 1.55 2.20
N LEU A 94 -11.92 2.08 1.25
CA LEU A 94 -12.45 2.88 0.15
C LEU A 94 -12.74 2.03 -1.07
N LYS A 95 -11.87 1.07 -1.35
CA LYS A 95 -11.97 0.15 -2.47
C LYS A 95 -11.37 -1.19 -2.08
N ASN A 96 -11.83 -2.24 -2.73
CA ASN A 96 -11.29 -3.58 -2.53
C ASN A 96 -11.37 -4.39 -3.82
N SER A 97 -10.50 -5.39 -3.94
CA SER A 97 -10.49 -6.29 -5.09
C SER A 97 -9.70 -7.56 -4.77
N PHE A 98 -9.98 -8.62 -5.49
CA PHE A 98 -9.18 -9.83 -5.43
C PHE A 98 -7.93 -9.72 -6.30
N GLU A 99 -7.81 -8.68 -7.12
CA GLU A 99 -6.67 -8.48 -8.02
C GLU A 99 -6.15 -7.05 -7.90
N LEU A 100 -4.86 -6.91 -7.58
CA LEU A 100 -4.25 -5.62 -7.32
C LEU A 100 -4.26 -4.71 -8.56
N ARG A 101 -3.95 -5.27 -9.73
CA ARG A 101 -3.90 -4.48 -10.96
C ARG A 101 -5.25 -3.83 -11.27
N LEU A 102 -6.33 -4.60 -11.12
CA LEU A 102 -7.68 -4.07 -11.33
C LEU A 102 -8.02 -3.01 -10.30
N LEU A 103 -7.66 -3.25 -9.03
CA LEU A 103 -7.91 -2.30 -7.96
C LEU A 103 -7.31 -0.95 -8.28
N LEU A 104 -6.03 -0.92 -8.64
CA LEU A 104 -5.32 0.34 -8.86
C LEU A 104 -5.78 1.02 -10.16
N LYS A 105 -6.03 0.22 -11.21
CA LYS A 105 -6.49 0.74 -12.49
C LYS A 105 -7.87 1.40 -12.39
N ASN A 106 -8.77 0.80 -11.62
CA ASN A 106 -10.16 1.26 -11.54
C ASN A 106 -10.37 2.34 -10.47
N THR A 107 -9.32 2.74 -9.79
CA THR A 107 -9.43 3.75 -8.73
C THR A 107 -9.18 5.14 -9.30
N ASN A 108 -10.13 6.04 -9.06
CA ASN A 108 -9.95 7.44 -9.40
C ASN A 108 -9.38 8.18 -8.19
N TRP A 109 -8.07 8.32 -8.17
CA TRP A 109 -7.35 8.90 -7.04
C TRP A 109 -7.70 10.35 -6.77
N LYS A 110 -8.23 11.05 -7.75
CA LYS A 110 -8.64 12.46 -7.59
C LYS A 110 -9.99 12.60 -6.92
N LYS A 111 -10.77 11.52 -6.88
CA LYS A 111 -12.13 11.53 -6.33
C LYS A 111 -12.29 10.68 -5.07
N LEU A 112 -11.20 10.19 -4.51
CA LEU A 112 -11.28 9.40 -3.29
C LEU A 112 -11.58 10.26 -2.07
#